data_910023375277bdc6d8fd98a529853f7b
#
_entry.id   910023375277bdc6d8fd98a529853f7b
#
_cell.length_a   1.000
_cell.length_b   1.000
_cell.length_c   1.000
_cell.angle_alpha   90.00
_cell.angle_beta   90.00
_cell.angle_gamma   90.00
#
_symmetry.space_group_name_H-M   'P 1'
#
loop_
_entity.id
_entity.type
_entity.pdbx_description
1 polymer ?
#
loop_
_entity_poly.entity_id
_entity_poly.type
_entity_poly.pdbx_seq_one_letter_code
_entity_poly.pdbx_strand_id
1 'polypeptide(L)'
;MKKILSLSLVTTAILLNASEVTSLDTISVVETANSEIVKNVSDEQIKSADLAEALSKNVPSVSIVRRSGIANDIILRGQKKDNINILLDDAKIHGACPNRMDPPTSHVLTNNIESVKVIEGPYDVENFGTLSGVVKVKTKEPTKDVHGEINLNAGSFGYKKASATVSGGTDRFKLLVSTSTEESDQYKDGNGNNFYEQQLVKGFTADKLYTNPEQKAYEKKTLLTKGVFNINDDSEIKLSYTANRSDEVLYPAGSMDADYDDSNIYTVGYTSRNLGSLSKELNLDYYYSNVDHPMSTALRESKKEIIG
;
A
#
# COMPACT_ATOMS: atom_id res chain seq x y z
N MET A 1 50.79 9.75 7.99
CA MET A 1 49.83 10.86 8.02
C MET A 1 49.22 11.21 6.66
N LYS A 2 48.84 10.22 5.81
CA LYS A 2 48.28 10.48 4.46
C LYS A 2 46.90 9.77 4.22
N LYS A 3 46.27 9.19 5.25
CA LYS A 3 44.99 8.45 5.10
C LYS A 3 43.78 9.12 5.77
N ILE A 4 43.93 10.30 6.39
CA ILE A 4 42.83 11.00 7.08
C ILE A 4 42.21 12.09 6.22
N LEU A 5 42.87 12.52 5.13
CA LEU A 5 42.40 13.63 4.29
C LEU A 5 41.35 13.23 3.24
N SER A 6 41.19 11.93 2.93
CA SER A 6 40.24 11.48 1.92
C SER A 6 38.82 11.21 2.47
N LEU A 7 38.64 11.09 3.79
CA LEU A 7 37.34 10.84 4.39
C LEU A 7 36.55 12.11 4.67
N SER A 8 37.25 13.24 4.85
CA SER A 8 36.61 14.56 5.09
C SER A 8 36.02 15.18 3.82
N LEU A 9 36.54 14.84 2.63
CA LEU A 9 36.05 15.42 1.36
C LEU A 9 34.72 14.78 0.91
N VAL A 10 34.50 13.49 1.22
CA VAL A 10 33.26 12.80 0.89
C VAL A 10 32.11 13.25 1.80
N THR A 11 32.40 13.50 3.07
CA THR A 11 31.39 13.97 4.03
C THR A 11 30.94 15.39 3.74
N THR A 12 31.81 16.25 3.20
CA THR A 12 31.47 17.62 2.83
C THR A 12 30.64 17.69 1.54
N ALA A 13 30.84 16.76 0.61
CA ALA A 13 30.05 16.70 -0.63
C ALA A 13 28.61 16.24 -0.40
N ILE A 14 28.35 15.42 0.64
CA ILE A 14 27.01 14.96 0.99
C ILE A 14 26.20 16.05 1.72
N LEU A 15 26.87 16.97 2.40
CA LEU A 15 26.20 18.07 3.13
C LEU A 15 25.85 19.29 2.24
N LEU A 16 26.38 19.38 1.03
CA LEU A 16 26.13 20.50 0.11
C LEU A 16 24.95 20.30 -0.85
N ASN A 17 24.35 19.10 -0.88
CA ASN A 17 23.15 18.83 -1.69
C ASN A 17 21.85 18.69 -0.86
N ALA A 18 21.87 19.05 0.40
CA ALA A 18 20.73 18.95 1.30
C ALA A 18 19.97 20.27 1.49
N SER A 19 19.90 21.11 0.47
CA SER A 19 19.14 22.36 0.56
C SER A 19 18.40 22.72 -0.74
N GLU A 20 17.50 21.85 -1.17
CA GLU A 20 16.27 22.30 -1.78
C GLU A 20 15.14 21.83 -0.87
N VAL A 21 14.68 22.73 -0.02
CA VAL A 21 13.38 22.62 0.62
C VAL A 21 12.36 22.75 -0.51
N THR A 22 11.98 21.62 -1.08
CA THR A 22 10.86 21.58 -2.02
C THR A 22 9.64 22.02 -1.21
N SER A 23 9.10 23.17 -1.53
CA SER A 23 7.87 23.67 -0.94
C SER A 23 6.80 22.59 -1.08
N LEU A 24 6.24 22.16 0.04
CA LEU A 24 5.08 21.30 0.07
C LEU A 24 3.99 21.97 -0.76
N ASP A 25 3.56 21.31 -1.84
CA ASP A 25 2.39 21.76 -2.57
C ASP A 25 1.20 21.77 -1.62
N THR A 26 0.51 22.90 -1.64
CA THR A 26 -0.64 23.16 -0.78
C THR A 26 -1.65 22.04 -0.98
N ILE A 27 -2.04 21.34 0.09
CA ILE A 27 -3.18 20.44 0.09
C ILE A 27 -4.40 21.29 -0.27
N SER A 28 -4.81 21.25 -1.53
CA SER A 28 -6.05 21.91 -1.92
C SER A 28 -7.20 20.98 -1.52
N VAL A 29 -7.84 21.28 -0.40
CA VAL A 29 -9.14 20.72 -0.06
C VAL A 29 -10.14 21.36 -1.01
N VAL A 30 -10.48 20.65 -2.09
CA VAL A 30 -11.63 21.03 -2.91
C VAL A 30 -12.85 20.44 -2.24
N GLU A 31 -13.55 21.25 -1.47
CA GLU A 31 -14.81 20.91 -0.84
C GLU A 31 -15.91 20.80 -1.90
N THR A 32 -16.02 19.64 -2.55
CA THR A 32 -17.33 19.14 -2.95
C THR A 32 -17.85 18.38 -1.74
N ALA A 33 -19.03 18.71 -1.26
CA ALA A 33 -19.62 18.18 -0.05
C ALA A 33 -19.28 16.67 0.14
N ASN A 34 -18.53 16.34 1.21
CA ASN A 34 -18.17 15.00 1.64
C ASN A 34 -17.10 14.23 0.82
N SER A 35 -16.13 14.89 0.18
CA SER A 35 -14.99 14.17 -0.38
C SER A 35 -13.66 14.82 0.02
N GLU A 36 -12.69 14.02 0.42
CA GLU A 36 -11.32 14.44 0.72
C GLU A 36 -10.35 13.85 -0.31
N ILE A 37 -9.44 14.67 -0.83
CA ILE A 37 -8.40 14.24 -1.75
C ILE A 37 -7.05 14.38 -1.06
N VAL A 38 -6.37 13.27 -0.87
CA VAL A 38 -4.99 13.22 -0.39
C VAL A 38 -4.10 13.01 -1.61
N LYS A 39 -3.22 13.97 -1.91
CA LYS A 39 -2.26 13.88 -3.01
C LYS A 39 -0.87 13.53 -2.46
N ASN A 40 -0.04 12.92 -3.33
CA ASN A 40 1.37 12.59 -3.03
C ASN A 40 1.54 11.75 -1.77
N VAL A 41 0.71 10.73 -1.69
CA VAL A 41 0.68 9.76 -0.57
C VAL A 41 2.00 8.98 -0.45
N SER A 42 2.82 8.98 -1.50
CA SER A 42 4.14 8.34 -1.52
C SER A 42 5.26 9.19 -0.89
N ASP A 43 5.05 10.49 -0.73
CA ASP A 43 6.04 11.39 -0.14
C ASP A 43 6.09 11.25 1.40
N GLU A 44 6.71 12.17 2.11
CA GLU A 44 7.04 12.06 3.54
C GLU A 44 5.88 11.67 4.48
N GLN A 45 4.65 11.88 4.07
CA GLN A 45 3.47 11.62 4.89
C GLN A 45 3.13 10.13 4.99
N ILE A 46 3.57 9.30 4.03
CA ILE A 46 3.32 7.86 4.04
C ILE A 46 4.62 7.08 3.97
N LYS A 47 5.37 7.19 5.03
CA LYS A 47 6.49 6.28 5.32
C LYS A 47 6.00 4.94 5.88
N SER A 48 4.69 4.77 5.96
CA SER A 48 4.05 3.57 6.48
C SER A 48 3.94 2.49 5.41
N ALA A 49 4.09 1.25 5.83
CA ALA A 49 3.86 0.06 5.03
C ALA A 49 2.40 -0.09 4.58
N ASP A 50 1.49 0.63 5.19
CA ASP A 50 0.07 0.37 5.19
C ASP A 50 -0.73 1.63 4.84
N LEU A 51 -1.59 1.52 3.82
CA LEU A 51 -2.49 2.60 3.40
C LEU A 51 -3.43 3.04 4.53
N ALA A 52 -3.90 2.11 5.38
CA ALA A 52 -4.83 2.44 6.46
C ALA A 52 -4.21 3.41 7.47
N GLU A 53 -2.92 3.23 7.80
CA GLU A 53 -2.21 4.14 8.69
C GLU A 53 -2.07 5.53 8.07
N ALA A 54 -1.79 5.58 6.78
CA ALA A 54 -1.70 6.82 6.05
C ALA A 54 -3.03 7.58 6.03
N LEU A 55 -4.12 6.88 5.74
CA LEU A 55 -5.47 7.48 5.76
C LEU A 55 -5.82 7.99 7.14
N SER A 56 -5.58 7.21 8.20
CA SER A 56 -5.92 7.62 9.58
C SER A 56 -5.17 8.85 10.08
N LYS A 57 -4.00 9.14 9.51
CA LYS A 57 -3.21 10.34 9.82
C LYS A 57 -3.65 11.57 9.04
N ASN A 58 -4.21 11.38 7.84
CA ASN A 58 -4.48 12.48 6.91
C ASN A 58 -5.98 12.75 6.69
N VAL A 59 -6.85 11.82 7.06
CA VAL A 59 -8.31 11.92 6.84
C VAL A 59 -9.01 11.84 8.20
N PRO A 60 -9.55 12.95 8.72
CA PRO A 60 -10.12 13.01 10.08
C PRO A 60 -11.26 12.03 10.34
N SER A 61 -12.02 11.67 9.32
CA SER A 61 -13.14 10.72 9.42
C SER A 61 -12.70 9.25 9.44
N VAL A 62 -11.41 8.97 9.20
CA VAL A 62 -10.85 7.62 9.16
C VAL A 62 -10.20 7.27 10.50
N SER A 63 -10.62 6.15 11.06
CA SER A 63 -9.96 5.48 12.19
C SER A 63 -9.39 4.15 11.71
N ILE A 64 -8.48 3.55 12.51
CA ILE A 64 -7.79 2.32 12.16
C ILE A 64 -8.14 1.19 13.11
N VAL A 65 -8.31 -0.01 12.57
CA VAL A 65 -8.28 -1.27 13.32
C VAL A 65 -6.94 -1.93 13.06
N ARG A 66 -6.05 -1.82 14.01
CA ARG A 66 -4.70 -2.39 13.90
C ARG A 66 -4.76 -3.90 14.09
N ARG A 67 -4.31 -4.64 13.09
CA ARG A 67 -4.25 -6.12 13.08
C ARG A 67 -2.83 -6.65 13.20
N SER A 68 -1.95 -6.09 12.36
CA SER A 68 -0.54 -6.46 12.29
C SER A 68 0.32 -5.25 11.89
N GLY A 69 1.56 -5.47 11.50
CA GLY A 69 2.45 -4.42 10.96
C GLY A 69 1.98 -3.85 9.62
N ILE A 70 1.36 -4.68 8.79
CA ILE A 70 0.98 -4.34 7.40
C ILE A 70 -0.48 -4.63 7.06
N ALA A 71 -1.26 -5.18 7.97
CA ALA A 71 -2.65 -5.57 7.73
C ALA A 71 -3.59 -4.83 8.69
N ASN A 72 -3.81 -3.55 8.42
CA ASN A 72 -4.70 -2.70 9.20
C ASN A 72 -5.95 -2.33 8.39
N ASP A 73 -7.11 -2.54 8.98
CA ASP A 73 -8.39 -2.18 8.38
C ASP A 73 -8.78 -0.76 8.77
N ILE A 74 -9.62 -0.12 7.96
CA ILE A 74 -10.13 1.22 8.23
C ILE A 74 -11.56 1.19 8.77
N ILE A 75 -11.87 2.20 9.55
CA ILE A 75 -13.24 2.57 9.95
C ILE A 75 -13.49 3.94 9.35
N LEU A 76 -14.51 4.08 8.54
CA LEU A 76 -14.95 5.34 7.97
C LEU A 76 -16.34 5.68 8.51
N ARG A 77 -16.47 6.84 9.19
CA ARG A 77 -17.73 7.27 9.78
C ARG A 77 -18.38 6.22 10.70
N GLY A 78 -17.56 5.50 11.47
CA GLY A 78 -18.02 4.45 12.38
C GLY A 78 -18.39 3.11 11.72
N GLN A 79 -18.31 3.00 10.40
CA GLN A 79 -18.59 1.77 9.64
C GLN A 79 -17.28 1.10 9.20
N LYS A 80 -17.31 -0.19 8.95
CA LYS A 80 -16.14 -1.01 8.60
C LYS A 80 -16.51 -2.14 7.64
N LYS A 81 -15.48 -2.85 7.16
CA LYS A 81 -15.61 -4.02 6.27
C LYS A 81 -16.32 -3.65 4.95
N ASP A 82 -17.33 -4.42 4.56
CA ASP A 82 -18.01 -4.32 3.28
C ASP A 82 -18.88 -3.07 3.12
N ASN A 83 -18.99 -2.25 4.18
CA ASN A 83 -19.60 -0.93 4.09
C ASN A 83 -18.68 0.12 3.44
N ILE A 84 -17.43 -0.23 3.17
CA ILE A 84 -16.42 0.64 2.55
C ILE A 84 -15.85 -0.09 1.34
N ASN A 85 -15.88 0.53 0.17
CA ASN A 85 -15.13 0.03 -0.99
C ASN A 85 -13.71 0.58 -1.00
N ILE A 86 -12.74 -0.28 -1.34
CA ILE A 86 -11.37 0.12 -1.64
C ILE A 86 -11.13 -0.21 -3.12
N LEU A 87 -10.83 0.81 -3.89
CA LEU A 87 -10.58 0.70 -5.33
C LEU A 87 -9.13 1.08 -5.63
N LEU A 88 -8.45 0.29 -6.42
CA LEU A 88 -7.11 0.55 -6.94
C LEU A 88 -7.20 0.67 -8.47
N ASP A 89 -6.96 1.86 -9.01
CA ASP A 89 -7.17 2.16 -10.43
C ASP A 89 -8.52 1.61 -10.93
N ASP A 90 -9.59 1.91 -10.17
CA ASP A 90 -10.98 1.49 -10.35
C ASP A 90 -11.26 -0.02 -10.18
N ALA A 91 -10.24 -0.86 -9.97
CA ALA A 91 -10.40 -2.25 -9.61
C ALA A 91 -10.78 -2.41 -8.14
N LYS A 92 -11.90 -3.06 -7.86
CA LYS A 92 -12.31 -3.36 -6.48
C LYS A 92 -11.43 -4.47 -5.89
N ILE A 93 -10.83 -4.19 -4.74
CA ILE A 93 -10.02 -5.16 -4.01
C ILE A 93 -10.87 -5.85 -2.95
N HIS A 94 -10.76 -7.16 -2.88
CA HIS A 94 -11.36 -7.99 -1.85
C HIS A 94 -10.25 -8.66 -1.03
N GLY A 95 -10.45 -8.77 0.29
CA GLY A 95 -9.63 -9.65 1.11
C GLY A 95 -10.13 -11.09 1.04
N ALA A 96 -9.27 -12.06 1.28
CA ALA A 96 -9.60 -13.49 1.32
C ALA A 96 -10.24 -13.88 2.66
N CYS A 97 -9.84 -13.23 3.75
CA CYS A 97 -10.29 -13.58 5.10
C CYS A 97 -11.59 -12.84 5.49
N PRO A 98 -12.68 -13.55 5.82
CA PRO A 98 -13.93 -12.93 6.29
C PRO A 98 -13.78 -12.09 7.56
N ASN A 99 -12.73 -12.36 8.36
CA ASN A 99 -12.40 -11.60 9.56
C ASN A 99 -11.55 -10.37 9.29
N ARG A 100 -11.22 -10.09 8.00
CA ARG A 100 -10.39 -8.94 7.60
C ARG A 100 -9.00 -8.97 8.23
N MET A 101 -8.38 -10.15 8.27
CA MET A 101 -6.97 -10.27 8.63
C MET A 101 -6.06 -9.76 7.51
N ASP A 102 -6.54 -9.83 6.27
CA ASP A 102 -5.99 -9.25 5.04
C ASP A 102 -6.93 -8.16 4.48
N PRO A 103 -7.07 -7.01 5.12
CA PRO A 103 -7.97 -5.98 4.63
C PRO A 103 -7.51 -5.46 3.25
N PRO A 104 -8.42 -5.04 2.35
CA PRO A 104 -8.04 -4.53 1.03
C PRO A 104 -6.97 -3.43 1.03
N THR A 105 -6.85 -2.69 2.12
CA THR A 105 -5.81 -1.66 2.32
C THR A 105 -4.39 -2.24 2.36
N SER A 106 -4.22 -3.50 2.77
CA SER A 106 -2.90 -4.17 2.84
C SER A 106 -2.34 -4.50 1.46
N HIS A 107 -3.20 -4.63 0.46
CA HIS A 107 -2.83 -4.96 -0.92
C HIS A 107 -2.50 -3.74 -1.77
N VAL A 108 -2.65 -2.53 -1.22
CA VAL A 108 -2.28 -1.27 -1.90
C VAL A 108 -0.80 -0.97 -1.66
N LEU A 109 -0.07 -0.75 -2.76
CA LEU A 109 1.36 -0.46 -2.74
C LEU A 109 1.61 1.02 -2.51
N THR A 110 1.92 1.41 -1.28
CA THR A 110 2.02 2.82 -0.86
C THR A 110 3.08 3.63 -1.63
N ASN A 111 4.17 3.01 -2.08
CA ASN A 111 5.21 3.69 -2.87
C ASN A 111 4.78 4.06 -4.30
N ASN A 112 3.65 3.52 -4.78
CA ASN A 112 3.16 3.72 -6.15
C ASN A 112 1.90 4.58 -6.22
N ILE A 113 1.47 5.13 -5.12
CA ILE A 113 0.25 5.96 -5.07
C ILE A 113 0.56 7.36 -5.64
N GLU A 114 -0.25 7.80 -6.58
CA GLU A 114 -0.29 9.19 -7.04
C GLU A 114 -1.24 10.02 -6.18
N SER A 115 -2.44 9.49 -5.94
CA SER A 115 -3.45 10.16 -5.12
C SER A 115 -4.45 9.19 -4.52
N VAL A 116 -5.04 9.58 -3.39
CA VAL A 116 -6.15 8.87 -2.78
C VAL A 116 -7.31 9.83 -2.62
N LYS A 117 -8.48 9.45 -3.12
CA LYS A 117 -9.74 10.18 -2.92
C LYS A 117 -10.63 9.38 -1.98
N VAL A 118 -11.02 9.99 -0.87
CA VAL A 118 -12.01 9.43 0.05
C VAL A 118 -13.34 10.14 -0.18
N ILE A 119 -14.37 9.40 -0.57
CA ILE A 119 -15.73 9.89 -0.73
C ILE A 119 -16.54 9.30 0.42
N GLU A 120 -17.05 10.17 1.29
CA GLU A 120 -17.82 9.79 2.44
C GLU A 120 -19.32 9.65 2.12
N GLY A 121 -19.93 8.60 2.64
CA GLY A 121 -21.36 8.31 2.42
C GLY A 121 -21.63 7.55 1.12
N PRO A 122 -22.92 7.28 0.82
CA PRO A 122 -23.34 6.45 -0.31
C PRO A 122 -23.41 7.24 -1.63
N TYR A 123 -22.47 8.15 -1.85
CA TYR A 123 -22.53 9.10 -2.97
C TYR A 123 -21.71 8.66 -4.19
N ASP A 124 -20.99 7.54 -4.10
CA ASP A 124 -20.33 6.95 -5.26
C ASP A 124 -21.36 6.13 -6.06
N VAL A 125 -21.90 6.72 -7.11
CA VAL A 125 -22.92 6.08 -7.97
C VAL A 125 -22.32 5.12 -8.99
N GLU A 126 -21.01 5.14 -9.18
CA GLU A 126 -20.30 4.28 -10.13
C GLU A 126 -20.02 2.90 -9.52
N ASN A 127 -19.80 2.83 -8.20
CA ASN A 127 -19.38 1.62 -7.51
C ASN A 127 -20.41 1.21 -6.46
N PHE A 128 -21.25 0.26 -6.83
CA PHE A 128 -22.33 -0.23 -5.97
C PHE A 128 -21.82 -0.88 -4.68
N GLY A 129 -22.59 -0.74 -3.61
CA GLY A 129 -22.42 -1.51 -2.37
C GLY A 129 -21.70 -0.78 -1.25
N THR A 130 -21.59 0.55 -1.28
CA THR A 130 -21.03 1.32 -0.16
C THR A 130 -22.11 2.05 0.63
N LEU A 131 -22.12 1.86 1.96
CA LEU A 131 -22.96 2.63 2.87
C LEU A 131 -22.21 3.80 3.50
N SER A 132 -20.92 3.58 3.80
CA SER A 132 -20.11 4.56 4.51
C SER A 132 -19.25 5.41 3.59
N GLY A 133 -18.78 4.84 2.49
CA GLY A 133 -17.97 5.55 1.53
C GLY A 133 -17.05 4.67 0.70
N VAL A 134 -16.25 5.31 -0.12
CA VAL A 134 -15.27 4.66 -0.99
C VAL A 134 -13.91 5.34 -0.86
N VAL A 135 -12.85 4.53 -0.90
CA VAL A 135 -11.46 4.98 -1.02
C VAL A 135 -10.99 4.63 -2.42
N LYS A 136 -10.83 5.64 -3.28
CA LYS A 136 -10.30 5.49 -4.63
C LYS A 136 -8.81 5.81 -4.64
N VAL A 137 -8.00 4.83 -4.91
CA VAL A 137 -6.54 4.96 -5.01
C VAL A 137 -6.14 4.99 -6.47
N LYS A 138 -5.40 6.01 -6.86
CA LYS A 138 -4.77 6.09 -8.18
C LYS A 138 -3.27 5.85 -8.03
N THR A 139 -2.74 4.95 -8.86
CA THR A 139 -1.30 4.72 -8.95
C THR A 139 -0.65 5.66 -9.95
N LYS A 140 0.67 5.86 -9.81
CA LYS A 140 1.47 6.69 -10.71
C LYS A 140 1.26 6.26 -12.16
N GLU A 141 1.17 7.23 -13.08
CA GLU A 141 1.01 6.98 -14.50
C GLU A 141 2.36 6.93 -15.22
N PRO A 142 2.47 6.13 -16.30
CA PRO A 142 3.66 6.09 -17.12
C PRO A 142 3.90 7.44 -17.82
N THR A 143 5.16 7.90 -17.81
CA THR A 143 5.60 9.15 -18.44
C THR A 143 6.23 8.90 -19.80
N LYS A 144 6.27 9.94 -20.66
CA LYS A 144 7.02 9.90 -21.93
C LYS A 144 8.53 10.03 -21.68
N ASP A 145 8.89 11.00 -20.85
CA ASP A 145 10.27 11.26 -20.51
C ASP A 145 10.75 10.19 -19.52
N VAL A 146 12.02 9.78 -19.69
CA VAL A 146 12.61 8.81 -18.79
C VAL A 146 12.75 9.43 -17.41
N HIS A 147 12.11 8.81 -16.43
CA HIS A 147 12.13 9.21 -15.03
C HIS A 147 12.44 8.00 -14.16
N GLY A 148 13.29 8.20 -13.16
CA GLY A 148 13.65 7.18 -12.19
C GLY A 148 13.62 7.73 -10.78
N GLU A 149 13.16 6.90 -9.84
CA GLU A 149 13.05 7.23 -8.41
C GLU A 149 13.56 6.04 -7.59
N ILE A 150 14.37 6.30 -6.60
CA ILE A 150 14.81 5.32 -5.60
C ILE A 150 14.54 5.89 -4.23
N ASN A 151 13.83 5.13 -3.40
CA ASN A 151 13.52 5.50 -2.02
C ASN A 151 14.09 4.46 -1.07
N LEU A 152 14.78 4.93 -0.04
CA LEU A 152 15.32 4.14 1.05
C LEU A 152 14.77 4.69 2.36
N ASN A 153 14.14 3.82 3.15
CA ASN A 153 13.55 4.17 4.44
C ASN A 153 14.08 3.23 5.51
N ALA A 154 14.33 3.76 6.69
CA ALA A 154 14.67 3.01 7.88
C ALA A 154 13.93 3.61 9.08
N GLY A 155 13.58 2.76 10.04
CA GLY A 155 12.83 3.17 11.21
C GLY A 155 13.14 2.33 12.44
N SER A 156 12.36 2.54 13.49
CA SER A 156 12.44 1.77 14.72
C SER A 156 12.10 0.29 14.45
N PHE A 157 12.53 -0.57 15.33
CA PHE A 157 12.27 -2.02 15.28
C PHE A 157 12.78 -2.68 14.00
N GLY A 158 13.99 -2.32 13.57
CA GLY A 158 14.61 -2.93 12.39
C GLY A 158 13.90 -2.65 11.07
N TYR A 159 12.89 -1.73 11.05
CA TYR A 159 12.16 -1.40 9.83
C TYR A 159 13.10 -0.90 8.74
N LYS A 160 12.98 -1.50 7.57
CA LYS A 160 13.71 -1.14 6.36
C LYS A 160 12.80 -1.28 5.15
N LYS A 161 12.90 -0.32 4.25
CA LYS A 161 12.21 -0.36 2.95
C LYS A 161 13.13 0.19 1.88
N ALA A 162 13.21 -0.50 0.76
CA ALA A 162 13.83 -0.01 -0.45
C ALA A 162 12.80 -0.11 -1.59
N SER A 163 12.67 0.94 -2.38
CA SER A 163 11.84 0.92 -3.59
C SER A 163 12.55 1.59 -4.75
N ALA A 164 12.26 1.11 -5.96
CA ALA A 164 12.74 1.68 -7.21
C ALA A 164 11.58 1.75 -8.19
N THR A 165 11.45 2.90 -8.86
CA THR A 165 10.47 3.12 -9.91
C THR A 165 11.20 3.68 -11.13
N VAL A 166 10.88 3.18 -12.31
CA VAL A 166 11.33 3.72 -13.57
C VAL A 166 10.15 3.85 -14.52
N SER A 167 10.08 4.96 -15.21
CA SER A 167 9.07 5.23 -16.23
C SER A 167 9.71 5.87 -17.43
N GLY A 168 9.15 5.65 -18.63
CA GLY A 168 9.59 6.26 -19.86
C GLY A 168 8.87 5.68 -21.08
N GLY A 169 9.05 6.32 -22.22
CA GLY A 169 8.44 5.83 -23.44
C GLY A 169 8.47 6.80 -24.60
N THR A 170 7.48 6.68 -25.46
CA THR A 170 7.25 7.51 -26.65
C THR A 170 5.82 8.04 -26.64
N ASP A 171 5.45 8.80 -27.66
CA ASP A 171 4.03 9.24 -27.81
C ASP A 171 3.09 8.06 -28.00
N ARG A 172 3.55 6.94 -28.55
CA ARG A 172 2.76 5.74 -28.79
C ARG A 172 2.73 4.75 -27.65
N PHE A 173 3.83 4.59 -26.93
CA PHE A 173 3.96 3.58 -25.88
C PHE A 173 4.70 4.16 -24.69
N LYS A 174 4.14 4.02 -23.51
CA LYS A 174 4.74 4.41 -22.24
C LYS A 174 4.69 3.22 -21.29
N LEU A 175 5.73 3.08 -20.47
CA LEU A 175 5.85 2.01 -19.49
C LEU A 175 6.33 2.57 -18.16
N LEU A 176 5.74 2.07 -17.09
CA LEU A 176 6.20 2.25 -15.72
C LEU A 176 6.41 0.88 -15.08
N VAL A 177 7.53 0.71 -14.41
CA VAL A 177 7.82 -0.45 -13.57
C VAL A 177 8.27 0.05 -12.22
N SER A 178 7.68 -0.48 -11.16
CA SER A 178 8.05 -0.15 -9.79
C SER A 178 8.11 -1.43 -8.95
N THR A 179 9.12 -1.51 -8.09
CA THR A 179 9.29 -2.62 -7.16
C THR A 179 9.68 -2.10 -5.79
N SER A 180 9.32 -2.85 -4.75
CA SER A 180 9.82 -2.58 -3.41
C SER A 180 10.06 -3.86 -2.61
N THR A 181 10.94 -3.77 -1.62
CA THR A 181 11.10 -4.74 -0.55
C THR A 181 11.04 -4.03 0.78
N GLU A 182 10.44 -4.66 1.76
CA GLU A 182 10.16 -4.08 3.05
C GLU A 182 10.15 -5.16 4.13
N GLU A 183 10.71 -4.86 5.30
CA GLU A 183 10.73 -5.77 6.45
C GLU A 183 10.68 -4.98 7.75
N SER A 184 10.23 -5.63 8.82
CA SER A 184 10.27 -5.09 10.18
C SER A 184 10.41 -6.21 11.19
N ASP A 185 11.17 -5.97 12.25
CA ASP A 185 11.15 -6.80 13.44
C ASP A 185 9.87 -6.54 14.25
N GLN A 186 9.65 -7.34 15.30
CA GLN A 186 8.54 -7.15 16.22
C GLN A 186 8.69 -5.82 16.96
N TYR A 187 7.60 -5.02 17.02
CA TYR A 187 7.66 -3.82 17.86
C TYR A 187 7.63 -4.17 19.33
N LYS A 188 8.17 -3.25 20.11
CA LYS A 188 8.27 -3.36 21.56
C LYS A 188 7.27 -2.46 22.25
N ASP A 189 6.75 -2.92 23.37
CA ASP A 189 5.91 -2.10 24.24
C ASP A 189 6.77 -1.08 25.03
N GLY A 190 6.13 -0.27 25.87
CA GLY A 190 6.79 0.74 26.70
C GLY A 190 7.78 0.17 27.74
N ASN A 191 7.76 -1.14 27.99
CA ASN A 191 8.69 -1.85 28.87
C ASN A 191 9.83 -2.52 28.09
N GLY A 192 9.83 -2.40 26.76
CA GLY A 192 10.84 -3.00 25.88
C GLY A 192 10.53 -4.43 25.45
N ASN A 193 9.37 -4.98 25.80
CA ASN A 193 8.98 -6.34 25.45
C ASN A 193 8.54 -6.45 23.99
N ASN A 194 9.08 -7.42 23.25
CA ASN A 194 8.62 -7.81 21.93
C ASN A 194 7.29 -8.59 22.00
N PHE A 195 6.75 -9.08 20.89
CA PHE A 195 5.47 -9.81 20.89
C PHE A 195 5.50 -11.07 21.73
N TYR A 196 6.58 -11.84 21.65
CA TYR A 196 6.73 -13.05 22.45
C TYR A 196 6.76 -12.74 23.94
N GLU A 197 7.58 -11.77 24.36
CA GLU A 197 7.69 -11.35 25.75
C GLU A 197 6.36 -10.77 26.28
N GLN A 198 5.64 -10.00 25.48
CA GLN A 198 4.30 -9.51 25.84
C GLN A 198 3.31 -10.65 26.05
N GLN A 199 3.37 -11.72 25.23
CA GLN A 199 2.53 -12.90 25.40
C GLN A 199 2.84 -13.63 26.70
N LEU A 200 4.13 -13.75 27.07
CA LEU A 200 4.53 -14.31 28.37
C LEU A 200 4.00 -13.49 29.53
N VAL A 201 4.19 -12.16 29.51
CA VAL A 201 3.73 -11.25 30.57
C VAL A 201 2.22 -11.30 30.74
N LYS A 202 1.47 -11.45 29.63
CA LYS A 202 0.01 -11.57 29.64
C LYS A 202 -0.49 -12.97 30.02
N GLY A 203 0.41 -13.91 30.26
CA GLY A 203 0.07 -15.28 30.65
C GLY A 203 -0.60 -16.09 29.54
N PHE A 204 -0.20 -15.89 28.31
CA PHE A 204 -0.66 -16.74 27.19
C PHE A 204 -0.21 -18.17 27.45
N THR A 205 -1.07 -19.12 27.10
CA THR A 205 -0.74 -20.54 27.17
C THR A 205 0.36 -20.87 26.16
N ALA A 206 1.19 -21.87 26.50
CA ALA A 206 2.36 -22.23 25.68
C ALA A 206 2.03 -22.49 24.22
N ASP A 207 0.85 -23.06 23.93
CA ASP A 207 0.36 -23.32 22.58
C ASP A 207 0.11 -22.07 21.72
N LYS A 208 0.10 -20.89 22.33
CA LYS A 208 -0.10 -19.60 21.64
C LYS A 208 1.16 -18.77 21.52
N LEU A 209 2.24 -19.19 22.19
CA LEU A 209 3.52 -18.48 22.12
C LEU A 209 4.18 -18.70 20.76
N TYR A 210 4.92 -17.69 20.29
CA TYR A 210 5.76 -17.85 19.12
C TYR A 210 6.90 -18.83 19.38
N THR A 211 7.20 -19.71 18.43
CA THR A 211 8.32 -20.66 18.52
C THR A 211 9.67 -19.98 18.42
N ASN A 212 9.74 -18.86 17.71
CA ASN A 212 10.94 -18.05 17.56
C ASN A 212 10.72 -16.64 18.13
N PRO A 213 11.31 -16.30 19.28
CA PRO A 213 11.19 -14.98 19.88
C PRO A 213 11.72 -13.83 19.00
N GLU A 214 12.68 -14.13 18.11
CA GLU A 214 13.31 -13.16 17.20
C GLU A 214 12.70 -13.17 15.81
N GLN A 215 11.53 -13.81 15.62
CA GLN A 215 10.79 -13.80 14.35
C GLN A 215 10.53 -12.38 13.89
N LYS A 216 10.75 -12.07 12.61
CA LYS A 216 10.32 -10.80 12.02
C LYS A 216 8.82 -10.64 12.13
N ALA A 217 8.35 -9.41 12.20
CA ALA A 217 6.91 -9.13 12.22
C ALA A 217 6.27 -9.36 10.84
N TYR A 218 7.03 -9.12 9.76
CA TYR A 218 6.67 -9.39 8.37
C TYR A 218 7.84 -9.15 7.41
N GLU A 219 7.76 -9.76 6.24
CA GLU A 219 8.51 -9.38 5.04
C GLU A 219 7.52 -9.13 3.90
N LYS A 220 7.76 -8.10 3.08
CA LYS A 220 6.87 -7.72 1.97
C LYS A 220 7.66 -7.34 0.74
N LYS A 221 7.26 -7.87 -0.43
CA LYS A 221 7.80 -7.53 -1.75
C LYS A 221 6.66 -7.15 -2.67
N THR A 222 6.89 -6.15 -3.51
CA THR A 222 5.85 -5.64 -4.39
C THR A 222 6.36 -5.39 -5.79
N LEU A 223 5.45 -5.49 -6.77
CA LEU A 223 5.69 -5.14 -8.16
C LEU A 223 4.46 -4.42 -8.71
N LEU A 224 4.67 -3.29 -9.38
CA LEU A 224 3.70 -2.65 -10.26
C LEU A 224 4.32 -2.54 -11.65
N THR A 225 3.57 -2.95 -12.66
CA THR A 225 3.89 -2.65 -14.06
C THR A 225 2.66 -2.05 -14.70
N LYS A 226 2.80 -0.89 -15.32
CA LYS A 226 1.72 -0.19 -16.02
C LYS A 226 2.19 0.23 -17.41
N GLY A 227 1.43 -0.11 -18.43
CA GLY A 227 1.68 0.24 -19.82
C GLY A 227 0.52 1.05 -20.40
N VAL A 228 0.82 2.06 -21.21
CA VAL A 228 -0.15 2.83 -21.99
C VAL A 228 0.24 2.74 -23.45
N PHE A 229 -0.69 2.33 -24.29
CA PHE A 229 -0.53 2.27 -25.73
C PHE A 229 -1.56 3.17 -26.42
N ASN A 230 -1.10 4.27 -27.03
CA ASN A 230 -1.91 5.16 -27.82
C ASN A 230 -2.09 4.56 -29.23
N ILE A 231 -3.30 4.14 -29.56
CA ILE A 231 -3.69 3.63 -30.87
C ILE A 231 -3.62 4.78 -31.89
N ASN A 232 -4.22 5.91 -31.49
CA ASN A 232 -4.23 7.20 -32.18
C ASN A 232 -4.39 8.32 -31.12
N ASP A 233 -4.59 9.57 -31.58
CA ASP A 233 -4.70 10.74 -30.70
C ASP A 233 -5.94 10.69 -29.79
N ASP A 234 -6.97 9.95 -30.18
CA ASP A 234 -8.26 9.87 -29.47
C ASP A 234 -8.46 8.55 -28.73
N SER A 235 -7.61 7.54 -28.96
CA SER A 235 -7.84 6.19 -28.43
C SER A 235 -6.58 5.59 -27.79
N GLU A 236 -6.72 5.05 -26.59
CA GLU A 236 -5.64 4.42 -25.83
C GLU A 236 -6.07 3.11 -25.17
N ILE A 237 -5.12 2.22 -24.98
CA ILE A 237 -5.23 1.02 -24.14
C ILE A 237 -4.30 1.18 -22.95
N LYS A 238 -4.81 0.90 -21.76
CA LYS A 238 -4.04 0.85 -20.51
C LYS A 238 -4.01 -0.59 -19.99
N LEU A 239 -2.86 -1.02 -19.56
CA LEU A 239 -2.65 -2.33 -18.94
C LEU A 239 -1.92 -2.12 -17.62
N SER A 240 -2.38 -2.76 -16.55
CA SER A 240 -1.59 -2.80 -15.33
C SER A 240 -1.57 -4.19 -14.69
N TYR A 241 -0.49 -4.45 -14.00
CA TYR A 241 -0.32 -5.60 -13.14
C TYR A 241 0.30 -5.16 -11.81
N THR A 242 -0.39 -5.46 -10.73
CA THR A 242 0.08 -5.22 -9.36
C THR A 242 0.20 -6.54 -8.64
N ALA A 243 1.36 -6.80 -8.05
CA ALA A 243 1.60 -7.96 -7.21
C ALA A 243 2.12 -7.55 -5.83
N ASN A 244 1.57 -8.20 -4.81
CA ASN A 244 2.07 -8.16 -3.44
C ASN A 244 2.42 -9.57 -3.01
N ARG A 245 3.55 -9.71 -2.31
CA ARG A 245 4.03 -10.96 -1.69
C ARG A 245 4.49 -10.60 -0.29
N SER A 246 3.80 -11.14 0.71
CA SER A 246 4.14 -10.92 2.11
C SER A 246 4.31 -12.26 2.79
N ASP A 247 5.41 -12.44 3.48
CA ASP A 247 5.75 -13.69 4.15
C ASP A 247 5.67 -13.51 5.68
N GLU A 248 5.22 -14.57 6.36
CA GLU A 248 5.26 -14.72 7.81
C GLU A 248 4.70 -13.52 8.59
N VAL A 249 3.50 -13.06 8.22
CA VAL A 249 2.88 -11.88 8.84
C VAL A 249 2.33 -12.22 10.21
N LEU A 250 2.92 -11.65 11.26
CA LEU A 250 2.54 -11.91 12.65
C LEU A 250 1.30 -11.13 13.08
N TYR A 251 0.39 -11.83 13.74
CA TYR A 251 -0.82 -11.28 14.37
C TYR A 251 -0.79 -11.49 15.90
N PRO A 252 -0.05 -10.67 16.64
CA PRO A 252 0.27 -10.94 18.05
C PRO A 252 -0.94 -11.00 18.98
N ALA A 253 -2.06 -10.38 18.60
CA ALA A 253 -3.33 -10.44 19.35
C ALA A 253 -4.22 -11.63 18.93
N GLY A 254 -3.87 -12.33 17.85
CA GLY A 254 -4.58 -13.49 17.33
C GLY A 254 -4.05 -14.81 17.85
N SER A 255 -4.67 -15.90 17.41
CA SER A 255 -4.22 -17.27 17.66
C SER A 255 -3.52 -17.91 16.47
N MET A 256 -3.52 -17.25 15.32
CA MET A 256 -2.91 -17.68 14.06
C MET A 256 -2.19 -16.50 13.43
N ASP A 257 -1.23 -16.82 12.57
CA ASP A 257 -0.46 -15.87 11.78
C ASP A 257 -0.67 -16.20 10.29
N ALA A 258 -0.42 -15.25 9.39
CA ALA A 258 -0.46 -15.57 7.98
C ALA A 258 0.87 -16.21 7.58
N ASP A 259 0.80 -17.37 6.96
CA ASP A 259 1.95 -18.03 6.38
C ASP A 259 2.49 -17.19 5.22
N TYR A 260 1.59 -16.63 4.43
CA TYR A 260 1.84 -15.59 3.44
C TYR A 260 0.56 -14.78 3.20
N ASP A 261 0.70 -13.63 2.52
CA ASP A 261 -0.41 -12.77 2.10
C ASP A 261 -0.10 -12.23 0.71
N ASP A 262 -0.61 -12.92 -0.30
CA ASP A 262 -0.31 -12.71 -1.70
C ASP A 262 -1.49 -12.12 -2.45
N SER A 263 -1.22 -11.14 -3.31
CA SER A 263 -2.25 -10.64 -4.22
C SER A 263 -1.74 -10.41 -5.62
N ASN A 264 -2.64 -10.58 -6.59
CA ASN A 264 -2.43 -10.26 -7.99
C ASN A 264 -3.64 -9.48 -8.50
N ILE A 265 -3.41 -8.29 -9.04
CA ILE A 265 -4.45 -7.43 -9.58
C ILE A 265 -4.06 -7.08 -11.02
N TYR A 266 -4.94 -7.34 -11.94
CA TYR A 266 -4.78 -7.05 -13.37
C TYR A 266 -5.86 -6.07 -13.79
N THR A 267 -5.51 -5.04 -14.54
CA THR A 267 -6.47 -4.13 -15.14
C THR A 267 -6.19 -3.98 -16.63
N VAL A 268 -7.25 -3.86 -17.41
CA VAL A 268 -7.22 -3.55 -18.83
C VAL A 268 -8.26 -2.48 -19.09
N GLY A 269 -7.84 -1.31 -19.51
CA GLY A 269 -8.70 -0.18 -19.85
C GLY A 269 -8.58 0.16 -21.34
N TYR A 270 -9.69 0.50 -21.96
CA TYR A 270 -9.75 1.12 -23.28
C TYR A 270 -10.54 2.42 -23.19
N THR A 271 -9.92 3.49 -23.62
CA THR A 271 -10.56 4.81 -23.71
C THR A 271 -10.60 5.26 -25.16
N SER A 272 -11.75 5.76 -25.61
CA SER A 272 -11.90 6.45 -26.90
C SER A 272 -12.64 7.75 -26.73
N ARG A 273 -12.07 8.83 -27.26
CA ARG A 273 -12.57 10.22 -27.15
C ARG A 273 -13.10 10.70 -28.50
N ASN A 274 -13.77 11.83 -28.53
CA ASN A 274 -14.26 12.48 -29.72
C ASN A 274 -15.20 11.62 -30.58
N LEU A 275 -16.07 10.82 -29.95
CA LEU A 275 -17.00 9.90 -30.60
C LEU A 275 -18.16 10.58 -31.33
N GLY A 276 -18.24 11.92 -31.33
CA GLY A 276 -19.25 12.70 -32.04
C GLY A 276 -20.21 13.46 -31.14
N SER A 277 -21.38 13.80 -31.65
CA SER A 277 -22.33 14.69 -30.95
C SER A 277 -23.09 14.00 -29.80
N LEU A 278 -23.24 12.69 -29.85
CA LEU A 278 -24.00 11.91 -28.83
C LEU A 278 -23.16 11.46 -27.66
N SER A 279 -21.89 11.24 -27.87
CA SER A 279 -20.94 10.84 -26.79
C SER A 279 -19.58 11.49 -27.02
N LYS A 280 -18.98 12.00 -25.96
CA LYS A 280 -17.64 12.58 -26.00
C LYS A 280 -16.57 11.55 -25.72
N GLU A 281 -16.88 10.55 -24.91
CA GLU A 281 -15.91 9.55 -24.43
C GLU A 281 -16.59 8.21 -24.19
N LEU A 282 -15.87 7.13 -24.49
CA LEU A 282 -16.18 5.75 -24.12
C LEU A 282 -15.01 5.22 -23.30
N ASN A 283 -15.30 4.71 -22.10
CA ASN A 283 -14.37 3.97 -21.28
C ASN A 283 -14.88 2.55 -21.09
N LEU A 284 -14.02 1.58 -21.32
CA LEU A 284 -14.27 0.16 -21.08
C LEU A 284 -13.14 -0.36 -20.18
N ASP A 285 -13.49 -0.78 -18.98
CA ASP A 285 -12.53 -1.27 -18.01
C ASP A 285 -12.86 -2.70 -17.60
N TYR A 286 -11.85 -3.54 -17.56
CA TYR A 286 -11.89 -4.88 -17.04
C TYR A 286 -10.81 -5.05 -15.99
N TYR A 287 -11.15 -5.68 -14.89
CA TYR A 287 -10.16 -6.06 -13.88
C TYR A 287 -10.37 -7.47 -13.38
N TYR A 288 -9.28 -8.07 -12.89
CA TYR A 288 -9.27 -9.32 -12.17
C TYR A 288 -8.38 -9.16 -10.93
N SER A 289 -8.91 -9.54 -9.77
CA SER A 289 -8.20 -9.49 -8.49
C SER A 289 -8.25 -10.89 -7.86
N ASN A 290 -7.08 -11.38 -7.45
CA ASN A 290 -6.95 -12.61 -6.68
C ASN A 290 -6.11 -12.32 -5.44
N VAL A 291 -6.58 -12.79 -4.29
CA VAL A 291 -5.91 -12.70 -3.00
C VAL A 291 -5.86 -14.09 -2.40
N ASP A 292 -4.69 -14.48 -1.89
CA ASP A 292 -4.46 -15.73 -1.20
C ASP A 292 -3.80 -15.44 0.16
N HIS A 293 -4.47 -15.87 1.24
CA HIS A 293 -4.11 -15.52 2.61
C HIS A 293 -4.33 -16.71 3.56
N PRO A 294 -3.48 -17.75 3.48
CA PRO A 294 -3.55 -18.87 4.41
C PRO A 294 -3.09 -18.44 5.80
N MET A 295 -3.83 -18.87 6.80
CA MET A 295 -3.49 -18.66 8.19
C MET A 295 -3.30 -19.98 8.90
N SER A 296 -2.23 -20.06 9.68
CA SER A 296 -1.92 -21.25 10.46
C SER A 296 -1.38 -20.93 11.85
N THR A 297 -1.08 -21.98 12.62
CA THR A 297 -0.33 -21.88 13.87
C THR A 297 1.12 -22.36 13.70
N ALA A 298 1.64 -22.39 12.48
CA ALA A 298 2.98 -22.92 12.19
C ALA A 298 4.09 -22.17 12.93
N LEU A 299 3.89 -20.87 13.18
CA LEU A 299 4.81 -20.01 13.93
C LEU A 299 4.57 -20.05 15.45
N ARG A 300 3.61 -20.88 15.91
CA ARG A 300 3.26 -21.06 17.32
C ARG A 300 3.73 -22.42 17.86
N GLU A 301 3.84 -22.54 19.17
CA GLU A 301 4.21 -23.82 19.83
C GLU A 301 3.22 -24.95 19.49
N SER A 302 1.95 -24.64 19.31
CA SER A 302 0.94 -25.58 18.85
C SER A 302 0.85 -25.56 17.31
N LYS A 303 1.62 -26.39 16.67
CA LYS A 303 1.67 -26.53 15.21
C LYS A 303 0.39 -27.22 14.70
N LYS A 304 -0.70 -26.48 14.51
CA LYS A 304 -1.90 -26.95 13.81
C LYS A 304 -2.08 -26.15 12.54
N GLU A 305 -2.01 -26.80 11.40
CA GLU A 305 -2.46 -26.24 10.13
C GLU A 305 -3.99 -26.13 10.16
N ILE A 306 -4.51 -24.93 9.93
CA ILE A 306 -5.92 -24.75 9.64
C ILE A 306 -5.97 -24.29 8.20
N ILE A 307 -6.37 -25.20 7.32
CA ILE A 307 -6.65 -24.89 5.93
C ILE A 307 -7.92 -24.05 5.92
N GLY A 308 -7.78 -22.79 5.50
CA GLY A 308 -8.87 -21.84 5.31
C GLY A 308 -9.54 -21.99 3.96
#